data_2e518a2e11a13582e0eacf6025e2c14b
#
_entry.id   2e518a2e11a13582e0eacf6025e2c14b
#
_cell.length_a   1.000
_cell.length_b   1.000
_cell.length_c   1.000
_cell.angle_alpha   90.00
_cell.angle_beta   90.00
_cell.angle_gamma   90.00
#
_symmetry.space_group_name_H-M   'P 1'
#
loop_
_entity.id
_entity.type
_entity.pdbx_description
1 polymer ?
#
loop_
_entity_poly.entity_id
_entity_poly.type
_entity_poly.pdbx_seq_one_letter_code
_entity_poly.pdbx_strand_id
1 'polypeptide(L)'
;AYVTMANQTLLFKESGFNFSKPGSMSPNQVTYDKSKTLQEIDGFGLAVTTASCYNLLQMPQEDRTAFLTELFSKEKIGSSLIRVSIGASDFCTADNYTWCDTEGLENFAVHSEDRNLLFPILKEIYAINPDVKIIGSPWSCPLWMKGGSRYYEGYDEAALETRFNSWTSGRLRPSCYDDYAEYFVKWIQTMEAEGFDI
;
A
#
# COMPACT_ATOMS: atom_id res chain seq x y z
N ALA A 1 -19.23 -17.41 -8.64
CA ALA A 1 -17.79 -17.40 -8.42
C ALA A 1 -17.05 -17.02 -9.70
N TYR A 2 -15.91 -16.38 -9.56
CA TYR A 2 -14.98 -16.13 -10.66
C TYR A 2 -13.82 -17.11 -10.55
N VAL A 3 -13.50 -17.79 -11.64
CA VAL A 3 -12.54 -18.89 -11.64
C VAL A 3 -11.39 -18.60 -12.60
N THR A 4 -10.18 -18.74 -12.11
CA THR A 4 -8.95 -18.77 -12.93
C THR A 4 -8.29 -20.14 -12.78
N MET A 5 -7.93 -20.78 -13.88
CA MET A 5 -7.25 -22.06 -13.89
C MET A 5 -5.79 -21.90 -14.32
N ALA A 6 -4.90 -22.67 -13.72
CA ALA A 6 -3.46 -22.62 -14.02
C ALA A 6 -3.12 -22.94 -15.48
N ASN A 7 -3.95 -23.75 -16.15
CA ASN A 7 -3.81 -24.07 -17.57
C ASN A 7 -4.39 -22.99 -18.51
N GLN A 8 -4.82 -21.86 -17.97
CA GLN A 8 -5.38 -20.71 -18.68
C GLN A 8 -6.66 -21.00 -19.50
N THR A 9 -7.34 -22.12 -19.29
CA THR A 9 -8.60 -22.42 -19.97
C THR A 9 -9.77 -21.57 -19.45
N LEU A 10 -9.68 -21.09 -18.20
CA LEU A 10 -10.55 -20.11 -17.59
C LEU A 10 -9.70 -19.00 -17.00
N LEU A 11 -9.94 -17.77 -17.42
CA LEU A 11 -9.29 -16.57 -16.90
C LEU A 11 -10.34 -15.65 -16.32
N PHE A 12 -10.46 -15.62 -14.99
CA PHE A 12 -11.44 -14.80 -14.25
C PHE A 12 -12.87 -14.93 -14.80
N LYS A 13 -13.24 -16.15 -15.19
CA LYS A 13 -14.54 -16.41 -15.81
C LYS A 13 -15.59 -16.67 -14.75
N GLU A 14 -16.73 -16.01 -14.89
CA GLU A 14 -17.88 -16.27 -14.04
C GLU A 14 -18.35 -17.73 -14.20
N SER A 15 -18.49 -18.42 -13.10
CA SER A 15 -18.96 -19.81 -13.02
C SER A 15 -20.01 -19.93 -11.92
N GLY A 16 -21.15 -20.44 -12.27
CA GLY A 16 -22.18 -20.79 -11.30
C GLY A 16 -21.81 -22.06 -10.54
N PHE A 17 -22.09 -22.10 -9.25
CA PHE A 17 -22.11 -23.32 -8.47
C PHE A 17 -23.30 -23.28 -7.51
N ASN A 18 -23.82 -24.45 -7.20
CA ASN A 18 -24.95 -24.58 -6.28
C ASN A 18 -24.46 -25.21 -4.96
N PHE A 19 -24.92 -24.68 -3.85
CA PHE A 19 -24.76 -25.35 -2.57
C PHE A 19 -25.75 -26.52 -2.51
N SER A 20 -25.28 -27.71 -2.21
CA SER A 20 -26.13 -28.88 -1.97
C SER A 20 -25.99 -29.34 -0.53
N LYS A 21 -27.00 -30.05 -0.02
CA LYS A 21 -26.86 -30.73 1.26
C LYS A 21 -25.72 -31.75 1.16
N PRO A 22 -24.99 -31.98 2.28
CA PRO A 22 -23.95 -32.99 2.30
C PRO A 22 -24.50 -34.33 1.83
N GLY A 23 -23.99 -34.78 0.69
CA GLY A 23 -24.20 -36.13 0.17
C GLY A 23 -22.99 -37.02 0.40
N SER A 24 -22.71 -37.94 -0.47
CA SER A 24 -21.53 -38.79 -0.43
C SER A 24 -20.25 -37.94 -0.39
N MET A 25 -19.30 -38.27 0.49
CA MET A 25 -18.04 -37.53 0.65
C MET A 25 -17.27 -37.52 -0.67
N SER A 26 -17.05 -36.32 -1.20
CA SER A 26 -16.09 -36.08 -2.28
C SER A 26 -14.70 -35.82 -1.66
N PRO A 27 -13.61 -36.34 -2.23
CA PRO A 27 -12.26 -36.02 -1.75
C PRO A 27 -11.91 -34.52 -1.87
N ASN A 28 -12.66 -33.75 -2.65
CA ASN A 28 -12.49 -32.32 -2.87
C ASN A 28 -13.65 -31.53 -2.23
N GLN A 29 -13.96 -31.79 -0.99
CA GLN A 29 -15.04 -31.13 -0.27
C GLN A 29 -14.53 -29.92 0.53
N VAL A 30 -15.19 -28.76 0.38
CA VAL A 30 -15.05 -27.61 1.26
C VAL A 30 -16.28 -27.55 2.15
N THR A 31 -16.07 -27.57 3.46
CA THR A 31 -17.14 -27.45 4.45
C THR A 31 -17.17 -26.03 5.03
N TYR A 32 -18.31 -25.39 4.96
CA TYR A 32 -18.58 -24.09 5.58
C TYR A 32 -19.51 -24.28 6.80
N ASP A 33 -19.01 -23.95 7.98
CA ASP A 33 -19.75 -24.06 9.24
C ASP A 33 -19.96 -22.66 9.85
N LYS A 34 -21.17 -22.12 9.74
CA LYS A 34 -21.55 -20.81 10.27
C LYS A 34 -21.44 -20.68 11.79
N SER A 35 -21.42 -21.81 12.51
CA SER A 35 -21.30 -21.79 13.98
C SER A 35 -19.87 -21.61 14.46
N LYS A 36 -18.90 -21.77 13.57
CA LYS A 36 -17.47 -21.62 13.88
C LYS A 36 -16.96 -20.30 13.32
N THR A 37 -17.10 -19.26 14.12
CA THR A 37 -16.54 -17.94 13.82
C THR A 37 -15.10 -17.86 14.33
N LEU A 38 -14.23 -17.23 13.54
CA LEU A 38 -12.84 -16.92 13.89
C LEU A 38 -12.71 -15.40 14.07
N GLN A 39 -11.59 -14.82 13.63
CA GLN A 39 -11.40 -13.38 13.67
C GLN A 39 -12.32 -12.66 12.68
N GLU A 40 -12.67 -11.42 12.98
CA GLU A 40 -13.27 -10.50 12.04
C GLU A 40 -12.22 -10.05 11.01
N ILE A 41 -12.64 -9.87 9.78
CA ILE A 41 -11.79 -9.38 8.69
C ILE A 41 -12.25 -7.96 8.34
N ASP A 42 -11.35 -6.97 8.48
CA ASP A 42 -11.67 -5.57 8.21
C ASP A 42 -11.91 -5.28 6.73
N GLY A 43 -11.34 -6.06 5.83
CA GLY A 43 -11.55 -5.90 4.40
C GLY A 43 -10.55 -6.63 3.54
N PHE A 44 -10.70 -6.47 2.25
CA PHE A 44 -9.80 -6.97 1.22
C PHE A 44 -9.41 -5.84 0.27
N GLY A 45 -8.24 -5.93 -0.30
CA GLY A 45 -7.77 -4.89 -1.20
C GLY A 45 -6.45 -5.19 -1.88
N LEU A 46 -5.82 -4.13 -2.37
CA LEU A 46 -4.61 -4.20 -3.17
C LEU A 46 -3.67 -3.04 -2.87
N ALA A 47 -2.42 -3.15 -3.32
CA ALA A 47 -1.48 -2.05 -3.27
C ALA A 47 -1.77 -1.07 -4.42
N VAL A 48 -1.81 0.23 -4.09
CA VAL A 48 -1.88 1.33 -5.06
C VAL A 48 -0.52 2.02 -5.02
N THR A 49 0.33 1.69 -6.00
CA THR A 49 1.69 2.22 -6.10
C THR A 49 1.76 3.35 -7.11
N THR A 50 2.76 4.22 -7.04
CA THR A 50 2.90 5.33 -7.99
C THR A 50 3.12 4.83 -9.42
N ALA A 51 3.81 3.71 -9.63
CA ALA A 51 3.91 3.09 -10.96
C ALA A 51 2.56 2.60 -11.49
N SER A 52 1.71 2.03 -10.62
CA SER A 52 0.33 1.69 -11.01
C SER A 52 -0.48 2.93 -11.34
N CYS A 53 -0.35 3.99 -10.54
CA CYS A 53 -1.00 5.27 -10.79
C CYS A 53 -0.54 5.90 -12.10
N TYR A 54 0.75 5.85 -12.40
CA TYR A 54 1.28 6.31 -13.70
C TYR A 54 0.59 5.60 -14.87
N ASN A 55 0.51 4.27 -14.82
CA ASN A 55 -0.16 3.51 -15.88
C ASN A 55 -1.66 3.84 -15.98
N LEU A 56 -2.35 3.98 -14.85
CA LEU A 56 -3.76 4.37 -14.81
C LEU A 56 -3.97 5.75 -15.43
N LEU A 57 -3.10 6.71 -15.15
CA LEU A 57 -3.18 8.06 -15.71
C LEU A 57 -2.89 8.12 -17.22
N GLN A 58 -2.21 7.10 -17.81
CA GLN A 58 -2.06 6.97 -19.25
C GLN A 58 -3.32 6.43 -19.95
N MET A 59 -4.26 5.83 -19.21
CA MET A 59 -5.51 5.34 -19.78
C MET A 59 -6.43 6.52 -20.15
N PRO A 60 -7.26 6.37 -21.18
CA PRO A 60 -8.42 7.26 -21.36
C PRO A 60 -9.23 7.35 -20.08
N GLN A 61 -9.71 8.53 -19.71
CA GLN A 61 -10.41 8.74 -18.45
C GLN A 61 -11.63 7.81 -18.28
N GLU A 62 -12.36 7.58 -19.37
CA GLU A 62 -13.53 6.69 -19.34
C GLU A 62 -13.14 5.26 -18.94
N ASP A 63 -12.09 4.71 -19.58
CA ASP A 63 -11.60 3.36 -19.31
C ASP A 63 -11.05 3.25 -17.88
N ARG A 64 -10.31 4.25 -17.42
CA ARG A 64 -9.79 4.32 -16.05
C ARG A 64 -10.92 4.36 -15.03
N THR A 65 -11.92 5.20 -15.26
CA THR A 65 -13.08 5.30 -14.38
C THR A 65 -13.86 3.98 -14.33
N ALA A 66 -14.05 3.33 -15.47
CA ALA A 66 -14.70 2.01 -15.53
C ALA A 66 -13.89 0.96 -14.76
N PHE A 67 -12.57 0.92 -14.93
CA PHE A 67 -11.68 0.01 -14.23
C PHE A 67 -11.69 0.24 -12.71
N LEU A 68 -11.56 1.48 -12.25
CA LEU A 68 -11.59 1.81 -10.84
C LEU A 68 -12.98 1.51 -10.22
N THR A 69 -14.05 1.76 -10.97
CA THR A 69 -15.42 1.42 -10.54
C THR A 69 -15.57 -0.10 -10.35
N GLU A 70 -15.04 -0.91 -11.26
CA GLU A 70 -15.08 -2.37 -11.12
C GLU A 70 -14.35 -2.85 -9.87
N LEU A 71 -13.22 -2.21 -9.50
CA LEU A 71 -12.43 -2.58 -8.33
C LEU A 71 -13.05 -2.11 -7.01
N PHE A 72 -13.53 -0.86 -6.94
CA PHE A 72 -13.82 -0.20 -5.67
C PHE A 72 -15.30 0.01 -5.38
N SER A 73 -16.19 -0.05 -6.40
CA SER A 73 -17.62 0.07 -6.15
C SER A 73 -18.13 -1.08 -5.30
N LYS A 74 -18.95 -0.77 -4.29
CA LYS A 74 -19.59 -1.77 -3.40
C LYS A 74 -20.51 -2.73 -4.16
N GLU A 75 -20.99 -2.33 -5.34
CA GLU A 75 -21.82 -3.15 -6.22
C GLU A 75 -21.00 -4.11 -7.10
N LYS A 76 -19.66 -4.01 -7.04
CA LYS A 76 -18.71 -4.76 -7.86
C LYS A 76 -17.77 -5.61 -7.00
N ILE A 77 -16.47 -5.55 -7.23
CA ILE A 77 -15.48 -6.26 -6.41
C ILE A 77 -15.51 -5.73 -4.97
N GLY A 78 -15.67 -4.42 -4.79
CA GLY A 78 -15.86 -3.81 -3.49
C GLY A 78 -14.59 -3.82 -2.63
N SER A 79 -13.42 -3.60 -3.25
CA SER A 79 -12.19 -3.42 -2.49
C SER A 79 -12.35 -2.29 -1.49
N SER A 80 -12.15 -2.59 -0.21
CA SER A 80 -12.37 -1.67 0.91
C SER A 80 -11.08 -1.26 1.61
N LEU A 81 -9.96 -1.85 1.22
CA LEU A 81 -8.66 -1.62 1.82
C LEU A 81 -7.61 -1.44 0.73
N ILE A 82 -6.77 -0.42 0.86
CA ILE A 82 -5.61 -0.25 -0.03
C ILE A 82 -4.34 -0.04 0.78
N ARG A 83 -3.22 -0.43 0.21
CA ARG A 83 -1.90 -0.15 0.76
C ARG A 83 -1.18 0.85 -0.12
N VAL A 84 -0.67 1.92 0.46
CA VAL A 84 0.20 2.89 -0.21
C VAL A 84 1.58 2.91 0.43
N SER A 85 2.60 3.21 -0.34
CA SER A 85 3.94 3.42 0.20
C SER A 85 4.03 4.78 0.88
N ILE A 86 4.77 4.86 1.97
CA ILE A 86 5.20 6.13 2.57
C ILE A 86 6.56 6.47 1.96
N GLY A 87 6.58 7.37 0.98
CA GLY A 87 7.74 7.59 0.11
C GLY A 87 7.86 6.53 -0.99
N ALA A 88 9.02 6.43 -1.59
CA ALA A 88 9.29 5.49 -2.66
C ALA A 88 9.18 4.02 -2.23
N SER A 89 8.95 3.16 -3.19
CA SER A 89 9.05 1.70 -3.09
C SER A 89 9.75 1.17 -4.34
N ASP A 90 9.89 -0.15 -4.46
CA ASP A 90 10.38 -0.80 -5.68
C ASP A 90 9.39 -0.67 -6.88
N PHE A 91 8.18 -0.16 -6.64
CA PHE A 91 7.15 0.13 -7.64
C PHE A 91 6.84 1.64 -7.71
N CYS A 92 7.87 2.48 -7.82
CA CYS A 92 7.73 3.90 -8.12
C CYS A 92 8.34 4.24 -9.47
N THR A 93 7.98 5.39 -10.05
CA THR A 93 8.49 5.84 -11.35
C THR A 93 9.69 6.78 -11.19
N ALA A 94 9.81 7.46 -10.06
CA ALA A 94 10.95 8.28 -9.70
C ALA A 94 12.06 7.43 -9.04
N ASP A 95 13.25 8.00 -8.98
CA ASP A 95 14.30 7.50 -8.10
C ASP A 95 13.83 7.52 -6.63
N ASN A 96 14.58 6.86 -5.78
CA ASN A 96 14.24 6.78 -4.35
C ASN A 96 14.02 8.15 -3.73
N TYR A 97 12.90 8.32 -3.04
CA TYR A 97 12.53 9.57 -2.37
C TYR A 97 11.79 9.30 -1.06
N THR A 98 11.80 10.30 -0.18
CA THR A 98 10.89 10.42 0.95
C THR A 98 10.20 11.78 0.91
N TRP A 99 9.33 12.07 1.88
CA TRP A 99 8.77 13.40 2.01
C TRP A 99 9.68 14.35 2.83
N CYS A 100 10.91 13.92 3.15
CA CYS A 100 11.87 14.70 3.90
C CYS A 100 13.31 14.29 3.58
N ASP A 101 13.75 14.48 2.33
CA ASP A 101 15.08 14.06 1.88
C ASP A 101 16.19 15.03 2.30
N THR A 102 15.85 16.26 2.65
CA THR A 102 16.76 17.23 3.28
C THR A 102 16.66 17.08 4.80
N GLU A 103 17.79 17.12 5.49
CA GLU A 103 17.86 17.02 6.95
C GLU A 103 17.01 18.09 7.64
N GLY A 104 16.25 17.64 8.67
CA GLY A 104 15.34 18.46 9.46
C GLY A 104 13.89 18.36 9.01
N LEU A 105 12.98 18.13 9.97
CA LEU A 105 11.54 17.94 9.71
C LEU A 105 10.80 19.21 9.23
N GLU A 106 11.45 20.37 9.32
CA GLU A 106 10.98 21.61 8.70
C GLU A 106 10.98 21.53 7.17
N ASN A 107 11.77 20.60 6.59
CA ASN A 107 11.86 20.34 5.15
C ASN A 107 10.86 19.27 4.68
N PHE A 108 9.97 18.79 5.58
CA PHE A 108 8.96 17.83 5.23
C PHE A 108 7.96 18.42 4.23
N ALA A 109 7.81 17.77 3.08
CA ALA A 109 6.88 18.17 2.03
C ALA A 109 6.46 16.97 1.17
N VAL A 110 5.23 17.00 0.69
CA VAL A 110 4.75 15.98 -0.25
C VAL A 110 5.63 15.96 -1.50
N HIS A 111 6.20 14.80 -1.81
CA HIS A 111 6.99 14.65 -3.01
C HIS A 111 6.13 14.77 -4.28
N SER A 112 6.72 15.27 -5.36
CA SER A 112 6.03 15.50 -6.64
C SER A 112 5.47 14.21 -7.25
N GLU A 113 6.10 13.08 -7.02
CA GLU A 113 5.63 11.76 -7.43
C GLU A 113 4.24 11.47 -6.84
N ASP A 114 4.10 11.59 -5.51
CA ASP A 114 2.82 11.35 -4.84
C ASP A 114 1.77 12.41 -5.20
N ARG A 115 2.18 13.66 -5.27
CA ARG A 115 1.29 14.76 -5.64
C ARG A 115 0.71 14.62 -7.05
N ASN A 116 1.51 14.18 -8.00
CA ASN A 116 1.14 14.15 -9.42
C ASN A 116 0.56 12.81 -9.88
N LEU A 117 0.87 11.72 -9.18
CA LEU A 117 0.43 10.37 -9.56
C LEU A 117 -0.52 9.76 -8.54
N LEU A 118 -0.10 9.65 -7.28
CA LEU A 118 -0.87 8.95 -6.25
C LEU A 118 -2.15 9.70 -5.90
N PHE A 119 -2.07 10.97 -5.54
CA PHE A 119 -3.22 11.74 -5.06
C PHE A 119 -4.35 11.84 -6.08
N PRO A 120 -4.11 12.07 -7.39
CA PRO A 120 -5.18 12.07 -8.38
C PRO A 120 -5.95 10.74 -8.41
N ILE A 121 -5.26 9.61 -8.37
CA ILE A 121 -5.90 8.28 -8.40
C ILE A 121 -6.63 8.01 -7.09
N LEU A 122 -6.06 8.36 -5.94
CA LEU A 122 -6.76 8.23 -4.65
C LEU A 122 -8.07 9.04 -4.64
N LYS A 123 -8.06 10.27 -5.18
CA LYS A 123 -9.26 11.10 -5.29
C LYS A 123 -10.34 10.45 -6.18
N GLU A 124 -9.95 9.82 -7.28
CA GLU A 124 -10.88 9.05 -8.12
C GLU A 124 -11.44 7.83 -7.36
N ILE A 125 -10.61 7.11 -6.61
CA ILE A 125 -11.05 5.98 -5.78
C ILE A 125 -12.04 6.43 -4.72
N TYR A 126 -11.73 7.49 -3.98
CA TYR A 126 -12.61 8.03 -2.93
C TYR A 126 -13.92 8.61 -3.47
N ALA A 127 -13.92 9.11 -4.71
CA ALA A 127 -15.16 9.51 -5.39
C ALA A 127 -16.08 8.32 -5.69
N ILE A 128 -15.53 7.11 -5.86
CA ILE A 128 -16.28 5.88 -6.10
C ILE A 128 -16.70 5.23 -4.78
N ASN A 129 -15.78 5.13 -3.83
CA ASN A 129 -16.01 4.52 -2.52
C ASN A 129 -15.28 5.32 -1.42
N PRO A 130 -16.00 6.20 -0.71
CA PRO A 130 -15.40 7.02 0.35
C PRO A 130 -15.02 6.24 1.61
N ASP A 131 -15.46 4.99 1.75
CA ASP A 131 -15.17 4.16 2.93
C ASP A 131 -13.90 3.31 2.77
N VAL A 132 -13.14 3.51 1.70
CA VAL A 132 -11.85 2.82 1.50
C VAL A 132 -10.86 3.30 2.56
N LYS A 133 -10.26 2.36 3.27
CA LYS A 133 -9.20 2.63 4.26
C LYS A 133 -7.82 2.45 3.64
N ILE A 134 -6.88 3.24 4.10
CA ILE A 134 -5.49 3.20 3.64
C ILE A 134 -4.58 2.62 4.72
N ILE A 135 -3.73 1.67 4.32
CA ILE A 135 -2.58 1.23 5.10
C ILE A 135 -1.33 1.91 4.53
N GLY A 136 -0.72 2.80 5.30
CA GLY A 136 0.59 3.37 4.98
C GLY A 136 1.71 2.38 5.28
N SER A 137 2.62 2.17 4.32
CA SER A 137 3.74 1.22 4.47
C SER A 137 5.06 1.88 4.11
N PRO A 138 5.90 2.23 5.10
CA PRO A 138 7.22 2.77 4.83
C PRO A 138 8.16 1.68 4.30
N TRP A 139 8.95 2.01 3.29
CA TRP A 139 9.99 1.13 2.76
C TRP A 139 11.37 1.52 3.28
N SER A 140 11.59 2.80 3.52
CA SER A 140 12.84 3.33 4.02
C SER A 140 12.61 4.65 4.75
N CYS A 141 13.41 4.94 5.77
CA CYS A 141 13.48 6.28 6.33
C CYS A 141 14.34 7.20 5.44
N PRO A 142 14.25 8.54 5.60
CA PRO A 142 15.16 9.48 4.96
C PRO A 142 16.62 9.10 5.16
N LEU A 143 17.47 9.32 4.15
CA LEU A 143 18.89 8.92 4.22
C LEU A 143 19.64 9.59 5.37
N TRP A 144 19.30 10.83 5.69
CA TRP A 144 19.93 11.56 6.81
C TRP A 144 19.58 10.96 8.18
N MET A 145 18.50 10.21 8.30
CA MET A 145 18.14 9.45 9.50
C MET A 145 18.86 8.11 9.60
N LYS A 146 19.62 7.71 8.58
CA LYS A 146 20.28 6.41 8.57
C LYS A 146 21.66 6.45 9.18
N GLY A 147 21.93 5.43 10.00
CA GLY A 147 23.27 5.06 10.45
C GLY A 147 23.79 3.83 9.72
N GLY A 148 25.02 3.41 9.99
CA GLY A 148 25.64 2.24 9.38
C GLY A 148 24.83 0.95 9.53
N SER A 149 25.19 -0.07 8.78
CA SER A 149 24.45 -1.34 8.69
C SER A 149 24.57 -2.26 9.91
N ARG A 150 25.44 -1.94 10.87
CA ARG A 150 25.75 -2.82 12.02
C ARG A 150 25.46 -2.11 13.35
N TYR A 151 24.60 -2.75 14.16
CA TYR A 151 24.46 -2.46 15.58
C TYR A 151 25.19 -3.55 16.37
N TYR A 152 26.02 -3.14 17.35
CA TYR A 152 26.71 -4.02 18.27
C TYR A 152 26.81 -3.33 19.64
N GLU A 153 27.12 -4.08 20.66
CA GLU A 153 27.35 -3.54 21.99
C GLU A 153 28.53 -2.54 21.95
N GLY A 154 28.32 -1.34 22.46
CA GLY A 154 29.27 -0.25 22.34
C GLY A 154 29.20 0.60 21.08
N TYR A 155 28.06 0.49 20.36
CA TYR A 155 27.76 1.28 19.18
C TYR A 155 27.88 2.80 19.45
N ASP A 156 28.76 3.44 18.72
CA ASP A 156 28.92 4.89 18.73
C ASP A 156 28.31 5.49 17.46
N GLU A 157 27.22 6.21 17.62
CA GLU A 157 26.50 6.83 16.52
C GLU A 157 27.35 7.89 15.80
N ALA A 158 28.26 8.58 16.52
CA ALA A 158 29.15 9.58 15.94
C ALA A 158 30.24 8.98 15.05
N ALA A 159 30.57 7.70 15.26
CA ALA A 159 31.55 6.96 14.47
C ALA A 159 30.96 6.19 13.30
N LEU A 160 29.66 6.40 12.99
CA LEU A 160 28.99 5.65 11.96
C LEU A 160 29.54 5.88 10.56
N GLU A 161 29.77 4.78 9.89
CA GLU A 161 30.15 4.77 8.50
C GLU A 161 28.91 4.92 7.61
N THR A 162 28.51 6.16 7.31
CA THR A 162 27.30 6.48 6.53
C THR A 162 27.51 6.35 5.02
N ARG A 163 28.75 6.19 4.55
CA ARG A 163 29.09 6.12 3.12
C ARG A 163 28.43 4.96 2.35
N PHE A 164 27.99 3.94 3.09
CA PHE A 164 27.26 2.79 2.52
C PHE A 164 25.75 2.87 2.75
N ASN A 165 25.24 3.96 3.32
CA ASN A 165 23.81 4.15 3.43
C ASN A 165 23.22 4.38 2.03
N SER A 166 22.14 3.69 1.75
CA SER A 166 21.39 3.84 0.52
C SER A 166 19.91 3.62 0.81
N TRP A 167 19.09 3.69 -0.19
CA TRP A 167 17.68 3.36 -0.07
C TRP A 167 17.46 1.97 0.56
N THR A 168 18.23 0.97 0.16
CA THR A 168 18.09 -0.42 0.60
C THR A 168 19.05 -0.82 1.73
N SER A 169 19.96 0.05 2.16
CA SER A 169 20.94 -0.23 3.20
C SER A 169 20.96 0.85 4.28
N GLY A 170 21.67 0.57 5.38
CA GLY A 170 21.66 1.39 6.57
C GLY A 170 20.46 1.07 7.48
N ARG A 171 20.45 1.65 8.66
CA ARG A 171 19.40 1.49 9.67
C ARG A 171 19.02 2.84 10.25
N LEU A 172 17.80 2.97 10.72
CA LEU A 172 17.39 4.16 11.46
C LEU A 172 18.27 4.34 12.69
N ARG A 173 18.85 5.55 12.85
CA ARG A 173 19.66 5.91 14.00
C ARG A 173 18.80 6.06 15.25
N PRO A 174 19.24 5.61 16.43
CA PRO A 174 18.51 5.82 17.68
C PRO A 174 18.21 7.30 17.96
N SER A 175 19.12 8.22 17.64
CA SER A 175 18.91 9.66 17.77
C SER A 175 17.77 10.21 16.90
N CYS A 176 17.35 9.48 15.88
CA CYS A 176 16.28 9.88 14.96
C CYS A 176 14.94 9.14 15.21
N TYR A 177 14.80 8.41 16.31
CA TYR A 177 13.55 7.68 16.57
C TYR A 177 12.36 8.62 16.75
N ASP A 178 12.55 9.71 17.49
CA ASP A 178 11.50 10.71 17.72
C ASP A 178 11.19 11.48 16.42
N ASP A 179 12.21 11.86 15.66
CA ASP A 179 12.03 12.52 14.35
C ASP A 179 11.28 11.61 13.37
N TYR A 180 11.59 10.31 13.38
CA TYR A 180 10.91 9.38 12.47
C TYR A 180 9.46 9.10 12.90
N ALA A 181 9.18 9.10 14.21
CA ALA A 181 7.80 9.04 14.70
C ALA A 181 7.01 10.30 14.28
N GLU A 182 7.60 11.49 14.43
CA GLU A 182 6.99 12.74 13.99
C GLU A 182 6.81 12.81 12.47
N TYR A 183 7.71 12.22 11.69
CA TYR A 183 7.57 12.07 10.24
C TYR A 183 6.27 11.34 9.87
N PHE A 184 5.92 10.26 10.58
CA PHE A 184 4.67 9.54 10.35
C PHE A 184 3.46 10.36 10.77
N VAL A 185 3.54 11.10 11.88
CA VAL A 185 2.45 12.01 12.30
C VAL A 185 2.18 13.04 11.20
N LYS A 186 3.23 13.68 10.68
CA LYS A 186 3.11 14.64 9.57
C LYS A 186 2.55 14.00 8.31
N TRP A 187 2.95 12.77 7.99
CA TRP A 187 2.44 12.04 6.84
C TRP A 187 0.93 11.78 6.97
N ILE A 188 0.49 11.24 8.12
CA ILE A 188 -0.93 10.98 8.40
C ILE A 188 -1.73 12.27 8.31
N GLN A 189 -1.31 13.32 9.01
CA GLN A 189 -2.00 14.63 8.98
C GLN A 189 -2.11 15.21 7.58
N THR A 190 -1.09 15.01 6.75
CA THR A 190 -1.10 15.48 5.36
C THR A 190 -2.07 14.67 4.52
N MET A 191 -2.10 13.35 4.68
CA MET A 191 -3.05 12.49 3.98
C MET A 191 -4.49 12.81 4.37
N GLU A 192 -4.76 13.00 5.67
CA GLU A 192 -6.08 13.41 6.17
C GLU A 192 -6.50 14.80 5.64
N ALA A 193 -5.57 15.75 5.58
CA ALA A 193 -5.81 17.08 5.00
C ALA A 193 -6.13 17.03 3.50
N GLU A 194 -5.64 16.04 2.78
CA GLU A 194 -5.98 15.77 1.38
C GLU A 194 -7.32 15.02 1.23
N GLY A 195 -7.91 14.58 2.35
CA GLY A 195 -9.22 13.92 2.41
C GLY A 195 -9.16 12.39 2.39
N PHE A 196 -8.04 11.78 2.77
CA PHE A 196 -7.87 10.33 2.80
C PHE A 196 -7.93 9.79 4.24
N ASP A 197 -8.61 8.66 4.45
CA ASP A 197 -8.73 7.97 5.74
C ASP A 197 -7.60 6.93 5.90
N ILE A 198 -6.77 7.06 6.97
CA ILE A 198 -5.58 6.23 7.20
C ILE A 198 -5.82 5.27 8.37
#